data_c5191399d64336b99caee01877ec7a5e
#
_entry.id   c5191399d64336b99caee01877ec7a5e
#
_cell.length_a   1.000
_cell.length_b   1.000
_cell.length_c   1.000
_cell.angle_alpha   90.00
_cell.angle_beta   90.00
_cell.angle_gamma   90.00
#
_symmetry.space_group_name_H-M   'P 1'
#
loop_
_entity.id
_entity.type
_entity.pdbx_description
1 polymer ?
#
loop_
_entity_poly.entity_id
_entity_poly.type
_entity_poly.pdbx_seq_one_letter_code
_entity_poly.pdbx_strand_id
1 'polypeptide(L)'
;MLVTMELPDWVGIKTERGFMTGPFRPDGDYGREILLETENSENRTDIFLTAGEEAVEWLIFRWKQSFSRDSRFLGDAWERGYGEMEWRCLNANRAMPWYFMAWNPDALLCYGVMTNPSAMCFWEADAEGMTLYMDVRCGGAGVRLRGRRLHAASVIARKYADCSAFEGAKAFCAEMCPSPIFPDGPVYGGNNWYYAYGKSSHDEFLRDTDYLVTLTKGCRNPPYMVLDDGWQVLADNPDAPPEGGGGPWYAGNRLFPDMAKLAGEVAARGARPGIWIRPLKDDVSPFSPEWRLPHTNCLDPSHPEALKHIVSNIQTVCAWGYRLVKYDFVTFDLFGKWGFEMTPSVAAKGWHFYDRSMTSAEVVKRLYQAIYETAEPFQAMLIGCNAIGHLGAGYFHINRVGDDISGKEWERTRKMGVNSLAFRLCQHNTFYHADADCVGITGAIPWELNRQWADVVARTGTPLFVSIDRAVLNEGQQRELAAILEVASEQKRHAYPLDWMNNTCPCEWRDGEEILRYRWHTPVYPGFVRPIEWEVKQLPGG
;
A
#
# COMPACT_ATOMS: atom_id res chain seq x y z
N MET A 1 17.75 22.10 3.00
CA MET A 1 17.47 23.38 3.66
C MET A 1 16.07 23.30 4.26
N LEU A 2 15.94 23.57 5.54
CA LEU A 2 14.63 23.63 6.21
C LEU A 2 13.84 24.81 5.60
N VAL A 3 12.66 24.55 5.10
CA VAL A 3 11.67 25.58 4.85
C VAL A 3 10.74 25.49 6.05
N THR A 4 10.79 26.50 6.92
CA THR A 4 9.85 26.59 8.03
C THR A 4 8.47 26.80 7.39
N MET A 5 7.56 25.88 7.64
CA MET A 5 6.18 26.08 7.22
C MET A 5 5.58 27.18 8.08
N GLU A 6 5.24 28.31 7.48
CA GLU A 6 4.54 29.38 8.17
C GLU A 6 3.16 28.90 8.62
N LEU A 7 2.57 29.61 9.61
CA LEU A 7 1.20 29.37 10.00
C LEU A 7 0.26 29.54 8.78
N PRO A 8 -0.82 28.78 8.66
CA PRO A 8 -1.75 28.93 7.56
C PRO A 8 -2.38 30.33 7.54
N ASP A 9 -2.65 30.87 6.37
CA ASP A 9 -3.34 32.17 6.22
C ASP A 9 -4.83 32.03 6.58
N TRP A 10 -5.45 30.89 6.22
CA TRP A 10 -6.87 30.66 6.37
C TRP A 10 -7.15 29.27 6.91
N VAL A 11 -8.26 29.16 7.64
CA VAL A 11 -8.82 27.91 8.14
C VAL A 11 -10.28 27.77 7.74
N GLY A 12 -10.66 26.53 7.44
CA GLY A 12 -12.05 26.08 7.31
C GLY A 12 -12.32 24.94 8.27
N ILE A 13 -13.47 24.96 8.92
CA ILE A 13 -13.96 23.91 9.81
C ILE A 13 -15.35 23.49 9.36
N LYS A 14 -15.50 22.24 8.96
CA LYS A 14 -16.81 21.66 8.59
C LYS A 14 -17.32 20.79 9.72
N THR A 15 -18.53 21.03 10.15
CA THR A 15 -19.24 20.23 11.15
C THR A 15 -20.56 19.72 10.56
N GLU A 16 -21.24 18.83 11.25
CA GLU A 16 -22.60 18.39 10.84
C GLU A 16 -23.59 19.57 10.73
N ARG A 17 -23.37 20.66 11.47
CA ARG A 17 -24.24 21.85 11.51
C ARG A 17 -23.89 22.93 10.49
N GLY A 18 -22.73 22.87 9.84
CA GLY A 18 -22.36 23.88 8.86
C GLY A 18 -20.86 23.99 8.61
N PHE A 19 -20.48 24.99 7.84
CA PHE A 19 -19.11 25.30 7.49
C PHE A 19 -18.73 26.69 7.99
N MET A 20 -17.60 26.80 8.69
CA MET A 20 -17.03 28.06 9.18
C MET A 20 -15.68 28.26 8.49
N THR A 21 -15.37 29.49 8.11
CA THR A 21 -14.08 29.85 7.50
C THR A 21 -13.66 31.24 7.91
N GLY A 22 -12.36 31.46 7.99
CA GLY A 22 -11.78 32.78 8.31
C GLY A 22 -10.26 32.73 8.39
N PRO A 23 -9.61 33.88 8.74
CA PRO A 23 -8.19 33.90 9.03
C PRO A 23 -7.83 32.89 10.12
N PHE A 24 -6.66 32.26 9.97
CA PHE A 24 -6.16 31.35 10.99
C PHE A 24 -5.81 32.13 12.29
N ARG A 25 -6.11 31.56 13.45
CA ARG A 25 -5.76 32.09 14.79
C ARG A 25 -5.03 30.98 15.56
N PRO A 26 -3.79 31.17 15.97
CA PRO A 26 -2.97 30.11 16.58
C PRO A 26 -3.58 29.43 17.81
N ASP A 27 -4.31 30.17 18.64
CA ASP A 27 -5.00 29.68 19.85
C ASP A 27 -6.50 29.96 19.74
N GLY A 28 -7.05 29.70 18.53
CA GLY A 28 -8.38 30.16 18.14
C GLY A 28 -9.49 29.33 18.71
N ASP A 29 -10.31 29.92 19.55
CA ASP A 29 -11.70 29.52 19.74
C ASP A 29 -12.50 29.95 18.51
N TYR A 30 -13.00 28.95 17.76
CA TYR A 30 -13.85 29.15 16.57
C TYR A 30 -15.34 29.12 16.89
N GLY A 31 -15.69 29.18 18.18
CA GLY A 31 -17.06 29.06 18.66
C GLY A 31 -17.55 27.60 18.71
N ARG A 32 -18.71 27.38 19.30
CA ARG A 32 -19.31 26.04 19.43
C ARG A 32 -18.41 25.03 20.13
N GLU A 33 -17.60 25.49 21.09
CA GLU A 33 -16.64 24.66 21.83
C GLU A 33 -15.57 24.00 20.94
N ILE A 34 -15.26 24.60 19.78
CA ILE A 34 -14.19 24.12 18.89
C ILE A 34 -12.93 24.95 19.13
N LEU A 35 -11.88 24.29 19.56
CA LEU A 35 -10.54 24.86 19.73
C LEU A 35 -9.57 24.20 18.76
N LEU A 36 -8.86 25.01 17.97
CA LEU A 36 -7.73 24.59 17.15
C LEU A 36 -6.45 25.15 17.71
N GLU A 37 -5.51 24.28 17.98
CA GLU A 37 -4.18 24.64 18.50
C GLU A 37 -3.10 24.16 17.53
N THR A 38 -2.02 24.91 17.41
CA THR A 38 -0.81 24.50 16.69
C THR A 38 0.40 24.60 17.60
N GLU A 39 1.22 23.56 17.60
CA GLU A 39 2.50 23.53 18.28
C GLU A 39 3.62 23.49 17.23
N ASN A 40 4.43 24.55 17.16
CA ASN A 40 5.51 24.67 16.20
C ASN A 40 6.84 24.24 16.82
N SER A 41 7.56 23.37 16.14
CA SER A 41 8.97 23.07 16.36
C SER A 41 9.80 23.51 15.14
N GLU A 42 11.14 23.41 15.24
CA GLU A 42 12.01 23.80 14.11
C GLU A 42 11.67 23.07 12.81
N ASN A 43 11.10 21.87 12.91
CA ASN A 43 10.99 20.94 11.77
C ASN A 43 9.57 20.58 11.39
N ARG A 44 8.57 20.89 12.22
CA ARG A 44 7.18 20.49 12.00
C ARG A 44 6.19 21.39 12.73
N THR A 45 4.95 21.36 12.26
CA THR A 45 3.79 21.97 12.91
C THR A 45 2.81 20.86 13.28
N ASP A 46 2.57 20.67 14.57
CA ASP A 46 1.58 19.75 15.11
C ASP A 46 0.22 20.47 15.21
N ILE A 47 -0.85 19.83 14.76
CA ILE A 47 -2.20 20.37 14.69
C ILE A 47 -3.10 19.57 15.63
N PHE A 48 -3.76 20.29 16.55
CA PHE A 48 -4.67 19.71 17.53
C PHE A 48 -6.08 20.28 17.40
N LEU A 49 -7.06 19.41 17.56
CA LEU A 49 -8.48 19.74 17.59
C LEU A 49 -9.07 19.31 18.93
N THR A 50 -9.79 20.22 19.59
CA THR A 50 -10.70 19.90 20.69
C THR A 50 -12.10 20.34 20.30
N ALA A 51 -13.10 19.49 20.52
CA ALA A 51 -14.50 19.83 20.31
C ALA A 51 -15.35 19.21 21.44
N GLY A 52 -16.29 19.97 21.96
CA GLY A 52 -17.25 19.50 22.97
C GLY A 52 -18.30 18.57 22.34
N GLU A 53 -19.54 19.03 22.27
CA GLU A 53 -20.65 18.25 21.70
C GLU A 53 -20.76 18.38 20.17
N GLU A 54 -20.03 19.31 19.54
CA GLU A 54 -20.06 19.49 18.09
C GLU A 54 -19.35 18.32 17.36
N ALA A 55 -20.01 17.74 16.37
CA ALA A 55 -19.45 16.68 15.55
C ALA A 55 -18.68 17.30 14.37
N VAL A 56 -17.36 17.12 14.35
CA VAL A 56 -16.46 17.72 13.35
C VAL A 56 -16.23 16.76 12.20
N GLU A 57 -16.32 17.27 10.96
CA GLU A 57 -16.12 16.49 9.73
C GLU A 57 -14.73 16.75 9.10
N TRP A 58 -14.36 18.02 8.95
CA TRP A 58 -13.16 18.43 8.24
C TRP A 58 -12.47 19.61 8.88
N LEU A 59 -11.14 19.58 8.85
CA LEU A 59 -10.28 20.73 9.03
C LEU A 59 -9.60 21.04 7.70
N ILE A 60 -9.55 22.31 7.30
CA ILE A 60 -9.00 22.76 6.03
C ILE A 60 -8.05 23.91 6.33
N PHE A 61 -6.80 23.75 5.92
CA PHE A 61 -5.78 24.78 6.09
C PHE A 61 -5.26 25.24 4.75
N ARG A 62 -5.15 26.56 4.58
CA ARG A 62 -4.65 27.14 3.34
C ARG A 62 -3.48 28.07 3.61
N TRP A 63 -2.46 27.91 2.80
CA TRP A 63 -1.29 28.77 2.76
C TRP A 63 -1.19 29.47 1.39
N LYS A 64 -0.86 30.77 1.41
CA LYS A 64 -0.44 31.50 0.22
C LYS A 64 0.95 31.02 -0.17
N GLN A 65 1.11 30.56 -1.38
CA GLN A 65 2.36 30.05 -1.91
C GLN A 65 2.37 30.24 -3.43
N SER A 66 3.48 30.72 -3.98
CA SER A 66 3.67 30.74 -5.42
C SER A 66 4.59 29.61 -5.85
N PHE A 67 4.19 28.89 -6.89
CA PHE A 67 5.02 27.89 -7.56
C PHE A 67 5.52 28.44 -8.89
N SER A 68 6.75 28.06 -9.27
CA SER A 68 7.27 28.39 -10.61
C SER A 68 6.35 27.80 -11.69
N ARG A 69 6.18 28.50 -12.82
CA ARG A 69 5.38 28.04 -13.97
C ARG A 69 5.89 26.72 -14.55
N ASP A 70 7.18 26.44 -14.40
CA ASP A 70 7.83 25.24 -14.90
C ASP A 70 7.79 24.07 -13.90
N SER A 71 7.13 24.28 -12.75
CA SER A 71 7.03 23.25 -11.72
C SER A 71 6.23 22.05 -12.20
N ARG A 72 6.72 20.84 -11.84
CA ARG A 72 6.02 19.58 -11.99
C ARG A 72 5.65 19.04 -10.61
N PHE A 73 4.45 18.50 -10.51
CA PHE A 73 3.87 18.04 -9.23
C PHE A 73 3.70 16.54 -9.22
N LEU A 74 4.17 15.90 -8.17
CA LEU A 74 3.92 14.50 -7.86
C LEU A 74 3.22 14.41 -6.50
N GLY A 75 2.08 13.74 -6.43
CA GLY A 75 1.41 13.35 -5.18
C GLY A 75 1.47 11.84 -4.98
N ASP A 76 1.13 11.37 -3.77
CA ASP A 76 0.97 9.96 -3.48
C ASP A 76 -0.48 9.49 -3.77
N ALA A 77 -0.75 8.21 -3.59
CA ALA A 77 -2.06 7.57 -3.64
C ALA A 77 -2.59 7.31 -2.22
N TRP A 78 -3.92 7.14 -2.07
CA TRP A 78 -4.55 6.85 -0.78
C TRP A 78 -4.06 5.54 -0.15
N GLU A 79 -3.95 4.50 -0.99
CA GLU A 79 -3.47 3.17 -0.60
C GLU A 79 -2.42 2.62 -1.57
N ARG A 80 -2.84 2.11 -2.74
CA ARG A 80 -2.02 1.59 -3.82
C ARG A 80 -2.02 2.53 -5.01
N GLY A 81 -1.02 2.45 -5.89
CA GLY A 81 -1.05 3.05 -7.22
C GLY A 81 -1.83 2.16 -8.19
N TYR A 82 -2.58 2.78 -9.10
CA TYR A 82 -3.39 2.10 -10.12
C TYR A 82 -2.88 2.37 -11.54
N GLY A 83 -1.56 2.60 -11.68
CA GLY A 83 -0.90 2.85 -12.96
C GLY A 83 -1.02 4.28 -13.47
N GLU A 84 -1.40 5.22 -12.61
CA GLU A 84 -1.66 6.64 -12.93
C GLU A 84 -0.63 7.62 -12.34
N MET A 85 0.37 7.12 -11.62
CA MET A 85 1.35 7.99 -10.96
C MET A 85 2.29 8.62 -11.98
N GLU A 86 2.37 9.94 -11.93
CA GLU A 86 3.20 10.73 -12.85
C GLU A 86 3.44 12.15 -12.34
N TRP A 87 4.52 12.75 -12.81
CA TRP A 87 4.76 14.18 -12.66
C TRP A 87 3.88 14.98 -13.62
N ARG A 88 3.06 15.89 -13.09
CA ARG A 88 2.09 16.70 -13.85
C ARG A 88 2.34 18.18 -13.68
N CYS A 89 1.86 18.98 -14.64
CA CYS A 89 1.70 20.41 -14.44
C CYS A 89 0.72 20.68 -13.28
N LEU A 90 0.74 21.90 -12.78
CA LEU A 90 -0.20 22.36 -11.75
C LEU A 90 -1.65 22.11 -12.20
N ASN A 91 -2.43 21.51 -11.33
CA ASN A 91 -3.86 21.27 -11.52
C ASN A 91 -4.58 21.47 -10.19
N ALA A 92 -5.35 22.54 -10.10
CA ALA A 92 -6.04 22.96 -8.89
C ALA A 92 -7.05 21.93 -8.32
N ASN A 93 -7.54 21.01 -9.17
CA ASN A 93 -8.52 20.00 -8.78
C ASN A 93 -7.88 18.64 -8.52
N ARG A 94 -6.55 18.54 -8.49
CA ARG A 94 -5.84 17.30 -8.20
C ARG A 94 -5.66 17.13 -6.71
N ALA A 95 -6.40 16.20 -6.12
CA ALA A 95 -6.11 15.74 -4.77
C ALA A 95 -4.82 14.89 -4.75
N MET A 96 -3.93 15.22 -3.82
CA MET A 96 -2.66 14.54 -3.60
C MET A 96 -2.63 14.02 -2.17
N PRO A 97 -2.99 12.75 -1.93
CA PRO A 97 -3.01 12.15 -0.59
C PRO A 97 -1.64 12.23 0.10
N TRP A 98 -1.65 12.46 1.39
CA TRP A 98 -0.55 12.43 2.36
C TRP A 98 0.54 13.46 2.15
N TYR A 99 1.13 13.54 0.95
CA TYR A 99 2.20 14.48 0.60
C TYR A 99 2.20 14.78 -0.88
N PHE A 100 2.83 15.88 -1.22
CA PHE A 100 3.17 16.18 -2.60
C PHE A 100 4.55 16.81 -2.71
N MET A 101 5.10 16.73 -3.91
CA MET A 101 6.39 17.31 -4.28
C MET A 101 6.19 18.21 -5.49
N ALA A 102 6.82 19.37 -5.47
CA ALA A 102 6.87 20.31 -6.58
C ALA A 102 8.33 20.48 -7.02
N TRP A 103 8.68 19.92 -8.16
CA TRP A 103 10.02 20.00 -8.72
C TRP A 103 10.11 21.12 -9.76
N ASN A 104 11.20 21.87 -9.73
CA ASN A 104 11.64 22.78 -10.79
C ASN A 104 13.17 22.65 -10.92
N PRO A 105 13.81 23.29 -11.96
CA PRO A 105 15.26 23.18 -12.16
C PRO A 105 16.13 23.60 -10.97
N ASP A 106 15.63 24.45 -10.08
CA ASP A 106 16.40 24.99 -8.95
C ASP A 106 16.27 24.12 -7.69
N ALA A 107 15.15 23.41 -7.49
CA ALA A 107 14.90 22.65 -6.29
C ALA A 107 13.68 21.73 -6.36
N LEU A 108 13.65 20.75 -5.47
CA LEU A 108 12.48 19.98 -5.10
C LEU A 108 11.88 20.56 -3.80
N LEU A 109 10.66 21.07 -3.87
CA LEU A 109 9.87 21.47 -2.71
C LEU A 109 8.94 20.33 -2.31
N CYS A 110 8.94 19.97 -1.05
CA CYS A 110 8.16 18.86 -0.52
C CYS A 110 7.27 19.34 0.63
N TYR A 111 6.00 18.96 0.59
CA TYR A 111 4.99 19.25 1.61
C TYR A 111 4.28 17.96 1.98
N GLY A 112 4.20 17.65 3.26
CA GLY A 112 3.64 16.37 3.68
C GLY A 112 3.10 16.36 5.10
N VAL A 113 2.33 15.35 5.37
CA VAL A 113 1.89 14.96 6.71
C VAL A 113 2.76 13.80 7.15
N MET A 114 3.26 13.84 8.39
CA MET A 114 4.00 12.70 8.96
C MET A 114 3.12 11.46 9.02
N THR A 115 3.73 10.29 8.95
CA THR A 115 3.01 9.01 9.02
C THR A 115 2.19 8.89 10.30
N ASN A 116 1.14 8.11 10.26
CA ASN A 116 0.22 7.86 11.39
C ASN A 116 -0.57 9.10 11.89
N PRO A 117 -1.04 10.02 11.03
CA PRO A 117 -1.94 11.08 11.48
C PRO A 117 -3.26 10.49 12.01
N SER A 118 -4.01 11.30 12.75
CA SER A 118 -5.38 10.93 13.16
C SER A 118 -6.45 11.52 12.23
N ALA A 119 -6.07 11.95 11.04
CA ALA A 119 -6.96 12.38 9.97
C ALA A 119 -6.55 11.74 8.64
N MET A 120 -7.52 11.56 7.74
CA MET A 120 -7.22 11.21 6.35
C MET A 120 -6.89 12.51 5.61
N CYS A 121 -5.64 12.65 5.17
CA CYS A 121 -5.10 13.92 4.69
C CYS A 121 -4.85 13.93 3.19
N PHE A 122 -5.19 15.02 2.51
CA PHE A 122 -4.74 15.27 1.14
C PHE A 122 -4.49 16.75 0.89
N TRP A 123 -3.70 17.00 -0.13
CA TRP A 123 -3.31 18.33 -0.56
C TRP A 123 -3.90 18.67 -1.92
N GLU A 124 -4.19 19.94 -2.13
CA GLU A 124 -4.41 20.56 -3.43
C GLU A 124 -3.50 21.77 -3.56
N ALA A 125 -3.05 22.06 -4.78
CA ALA A 125 -2.23 23.22 -5.08
C ALA A 125 -2.78 23.96 -6.30
N ASP A 126 -2.79 25.29 -6.24
CA ASP A 126 -3.21 26.15 -7.32
C ASP A 126 -2.21 27.33 -7.51
N ALA A 127 -2.57 28.30 -8.36
CA ALA A 127 -1.69 29.43 -8.69
C ALA A 127 -1.45 30.40 -7.50
N GLU A 128 -2.30 30.35 -6.47
CA GLU A 128 -2.27 31.27 -5.32
C GLU A 128 -1.77 30.59 -4.04
N GLY A 129 -1.70 29.26 -4.01
CA GLY A 129 -1.27 28.58 -2.82
C GLY A 129 -1.49 27.07 -2.80
N MET A 130 -1.50 26.54 -1.61
CA MET A 130 -1.76 25.12 -1.34
C MET A 130 -2.76 24.97 -0.19
N THR A 131 -3.54 23.92 -0.25
CA THR A 131 -4.56 23.60 0.77
C THR A 131 -4.36 22.20 1.28
N LEU A 132 -4.34 22.04 2.61
CA LEU A 132 -4.40 20.75 3.27
C LEU A 132 -5.83 20.51 3.75
N TYR A 133 -6.39 19.40 3.33
CA TYR A 133 -7.66 18.86 3.81
C TYR A 133 -7.40 17.73 4.78
N MET A 134 -7.98 17.80 5.96
CA MET A 134 -7.89 16.77 7.00
C MET A 134 -9.31 16.27 7.30
N ASP A 135 -9.62 15.07 6.80
CA ASP A 135 -10.88 14.38 7.09
C ASP A 135 -10.77 13.71 8.47
N VAL A 136 -11.43 14.29 9.46
CA VAL A 136 -11.50 13.80 10.85
C VAL A 136 -12.78 13.02 11.13
N ARG A 137 -13.54 12.66 10.11
CA ARG A 137 -14.80 11.94 10.29
C ARG A 137 -14.59 10.53 10.84
N CYS A 138 -15.64 10.07 11.51
CA CYS A 138 -15.86 8.67 11.89
C CYS A 138 -16.70 7.99 10.81
N GLY A 139 -16.10 7.28 9.88
CA GLY A 139 -16.78 6.85 8.66
C GLY A 139 -17.25 8.04 7.83
N GLY A 140 -18.53 8.08 7.50
CA GLY A 140 -19.16 9.20 6.76
C GLY A 140 -19.81 10.27 7.63
N ALA A 141 -19.70 10.18 8.96
CA ALA A 141 -20.29 11.11 9.94
C ALA A 141 -19.23 11.89 10.71
N GLY A 142 -19.55 13.04 11.27
CA GLY A 142 -18.62 13.82 12.07
C GLY A 142 -18.14 13.06 13.32
N VAL A 143 -16.84 13.20 13.68
CA VAL A 143 -16.28 12.64 14.91
C VAL A 143 -16.83 13.40 16.11
N ARG A 144 -17.10 12.68 17.22
CA ARG A 144 -17.57 13.26 18.50
C ARG A 144 -16.48 13.17 19.55
N LEU A 145 -15.67 14.21 19.68
CA LEU A 145 -14.51 14.22 20.56
C LEU A 145 -14.88 14.33 22.04
N ARG A 146 -16.02 14.95 22.39
CA ARG A 146 -16.51 15.11 23.78
C ARG A 146 -15.46 15.74 24.69
N GLY A 147 -14.76 16.77 24.22
CA GLY A 147 -13.68 17.45 24.94
C GLY A 147 -12.31 16.77 24.84
N ARG A 148 -12.18 15.61 24.17
CA ARG A 148 -10.88 14.99 23.90
C ARG A 148 -10.06 15.86 22.95
N ARG A 149 -8.79 16.13 23.31
CA ARG A 149 -7.82 16.77 22.44
C ARG A 149 -7.28 15.76 21.43
N LEU A 150 -7.60 15.94 20.16
CA LEU A 150 -7.17 15.11 19.04
C LEU A 150 -5.90 15.70 18.43
N HIS A 151 -4.80 14.97 18.39
CA HIS A 151 -3.67 15.29 17.53
C HIS A 151 -4.03 14.89 16.10
N ALA A 152 -4.51 15.84 15.30
CA ALA A 152 -5.02 15.55 13.96
C ALA A 152 -3.92 15.16 12.98
N ALA A 153 -2.84 15.95 12.92
CA ALA A 153 -1.70 15.70 12.04
C ALA A 153 -0.46 16.49 12.48
N SER A 154 0.71 16.02 12.04
CA SER A 154 1.97 16.77 12.04
C SER A 154 2.35 17.10 10.62
N VAL A 155 2.58 18.35 10.29
CA VAL A 155 2.88 18.83 8.93
C VAL A 155 4.34 19.23 8.83
N ILE A 156 5.01 18.86 7.73
CA ILE A 156 6.39 19.22 7.42
C ILE A 156 6.54 19.78 6.02
N ALA A 157 7.50 20.68 5.84
CA ALA A 157 7.91 21.21 4.54
C ALA A 157 9.42 21.18 4.39
N ARG A 158 9.92 20.82 3.20
CA ARG A 158 11.36 20.73 2.91
C ARG A 158 11.70 21.25 1.53
N LYS A 159 12.94 21.71 1.40
CA LYS A 159 13.54 22.08 0.11
C LYS A 159 14.85 21.35 -0.10
N TYR A 160 14.98 20.64 -1.20
CA TYR A 160 16.18 19.96 -1.64
C TYR A 160 16.68 20.59 -2.94
N ALA A 161 17.88 21.16 -2.92
CA ALA A 161 18.44 21.90 -4.06
C ALA A 161 19.65 21.18 -4.71
N ASP A 162 20.42 20.42 -3.93
CA ASP A 162 21.73 19.88 -4.37
C ASP A 162 21.70 18.37 -4.59
N CYS A 163 20.53 17.79 -4.94
CA CYS A 163 20.35 16.37 -5.18
C CYS A 163 19.32 16.13 -6.29
N SER A 164 19.29 14.90 -6.81
CA SER A 164 18.26 14.51 -7.77
C SER A 164 16.86 14.53 -7.12
N ALA A 165 15.82 14.65 -7.95
CA ALA A 165 14.44 14.61 -7.47
C ALA A 165 14.12 13.30 -6.71
N PHE A 166 14.72 12.17 -7.12
CA PHE A 166 14.52 10.88 -6.44
C PHE A 166 15.18 10.84 -5.05
N GLU A 167 16.42 11.31 -4.93
CA GLU A 167 17.11 11.38 -3.64
C GLU A 167 16.39 12.31 -2.66
N GLY A 168 15.96 13.49 -3.14
CA GLY A 168 15.14 14.40 -2.33
C GLY A 168 13.80 13.79 -1.91
N ALA A 169 13.12 13.08 -2.80
CA ALA A 169 11.88 12.37 -2.48
C ALA A 169 12.10 11.29 -1.40
N LYS A 170 13.17 10.51 -1.52
CA LYS A 170 13.52 9.46 -0.55
C LYS A 170 13.89 10.06 0.82
N ALA A 171 14.66 11.14 0.83
CA ALA A 171 15.00 11.86 2.07
C ALA A 171 13.75 12.41 2.75
N PHE A 172 12.81 12.97 1.98
CA PHE A 172 11.56 13.48 2.50
C PHE A 172 10.66 12.38 3.08
N CYS A 173 10.56 11.23 2.42
CA CYS A 173 9.85 10.07 2.95
C CYS A 173 10.47 9.60 4.29
N ALA A 174 11.79 9.55 4.39
CA ALA A 174 12.47 9.18 5.63
C ALA A 174 12.15 10.15 6.79
N GLU A 175 12.06 11.45 6.51
CA GLU A 175 11.67 12.44 7.51
C GLU A 175 10.21 12.35 7.94
N MET A 176 9.31 11.94 7.05
CA MET A 176 7.90 11.72 7.38
C MET A 176 7.65 10.52 8.30
N CYS A 177 8.55 9.54 8.33
CA CYS A 177 8.40 8.31 9.10
C CYS A 177 9.56 8.11 10.10
N PRO A 178 9.45 8.63 11.32
CA PRO A 178 10.54 8.55 12.30
C PRO A 178 10.72 7.16 12.94
N SER A 179 9.73 6.29 12.83
CA SER A 179 9.73 4.97 13.48
C SER A 179 9.25 3.87 12.53
N PRO A 180 9.91 3.65 11.38
CA PRO A 180 9.56 2.56 10.49
C PRO A 180 9.95 1.21 11.10
N ILE A 181 9.31 0.14 10.66
CA ILE A 181 9.77 -1.24 10.89
C ILE A 181 10.09 -1.91 9.56
N PHE A 182 11.09 -2.76 9.58
CA PHE A 182 11.56 -3.47 8.38
C PHE A 182 11.73 -4.96 8.66
N PRO A 183 11.72 -5.81 7.62
CA PRO A 183 12.16 -7.20 7.76
C PRO A 183 13.60 -7.29 8.28
N ASP A 184 13.88 -8.29 9.14
CA ASP A 184 15.24 -8.53 9.66
C ASP A 184 16.23 -9.03 8.59
N GLY A 185 15.76 -9.37 7.40
CA GLY A 185 16.58 -9.87 6.31
C GLY A 185 15.86 -9.88 4.98
N PRO A 186 16.51 -10.41 3.94
CA PRO A 186 15.97 -10.43 2.59
C PRO A 186 14.62 -11.14 2.49
N VAL A 187 13.70 -10.54 1.72
CA VAL A 187 12.38 -11.09 1.47
C VAL A 187 12.23 -11.39 -0.02
N TYR A 188 12.13 -12.66 -0.34
CA TYR A 188 11.91 -13.15 -1.70
C TYR A 188 11.30 -14.54 -1.64
N GLY A 189 10.68 -14.98 -2.73
CA GLY A 189 10.13 -16.32 -2.77
C GLY A 189 9.01 -16.52 -3.77
N GLY A 190 8.03 -17.37 -3.41
CA GLY A 190 6.89 -17.73 -4.24
C GLY A 190 5.56 -17.36 -3.60
N ASN A 191 4.56 -17.17 -4.46
CA ASN A 191 3.16 -17.00 -4.12
C ASN A 191 2.32 -17.71 -5.18
N ASN A 192 1.27 -18.41 -4.80
CA ASN A 192 0.52 -19.26 -5.74
C ASN A 192 -0.66 -18.55 -6.44
N TRP A 193 -0.85 -17.23 -6.24
CA TRP A 193 -2.06 -16.56 -6.76
C TRP A 193 -2.15 -16.57 -8.29
N TYR A 194 -1.20 -15.97 -9.01
CA TYR A 194 -1.33 -15.67 -10.44
C TYR A 194 -1.33 -16.86 -11.40
N TYR A 195 -0.91 -18.05 -10.97
CA TYR A 195 -1.08 -19.26 -11.76
C TYR A 195 -2.26 -20.12 -11.31
N ALA A 196 -2.58 -20.11 -10.01
CA ALA A 196 -3.62 -20.99 -9.44
C ALA A 196 -4.99 -20.31 -9.29
N TYR A 197 -5.03 -19.00 -9.01
CA TYR A 197 -6.27 -18.25 -8.74
C TYR A 197 -7.22 -19.02 -7.79
N GLY A 198 -6.71 -19.38 -6.61
CA GLY A 198 -7.44 -20.14 -5.60
C GLY A 198 -7.60 -21.64 -5.86
N LYS A 199 -7.17 -22.14 -7.03
CA LYS A 199 -7.27 -23.56 -7.40
C LYS A 199 -5.98 -24.28 -7.06
N SER A 200 -5.80 -24.62 -5.78
CA SER A 200 -4.65 -25.36 -5.29
C SER A 200 -5.07 -26.35 -4.21
N SER A 201 -4.15 -27.18 -3.76
CA SER A 201 -4.32 -28.12 -2.68
C SER A 201 -3.04 -28.25 -1.87
N HIS A 202 -3.14 -28.87 -0.68
CA HIS A 202 -1.99 -29.19 0.17
C HIS A 202 -0.82 -29.80 -0.62
N ASP A 203 -1.11 -30.86 -1.39
CA ASP A 203 -0.07 -31.56 -2.14
C ASP A 203 0.49 -30.75 -3.32
N GLU A 204 -0.34 -29.95 -3.98
CA GLU A 204 0.13 -29.05 -5.04
C GLU A 204 1.02 -27.95 -4.51
N PHE A 205 0.61 -27.31 -3.43
CA PHE A 205 1.40 -26.28 -2.77
C PHE A 205 2.76 -26.79 -2.31
N LEU A 206 2.85 -28.03 -1.84
CA LEU A 206 4.13 -28.67 -1.49
C LEU A 206 5.00 -28.94 -2.73
N ARG A 207 4.42 -29.37 -3.85
CA ARG A 207 5.16 -29.53 -5.11
C ARG A 207 5.69 -28.20 -5.63
N ASP A 208 4.92 -27.11 -5.48
CA ASP A 208 5.34 -25.77 -5.86
C ASP A 208 6.46 -25.27 -4.93
N THR A 209 6.39 -25.63 -3.64
CA THR A 209 7.46 -25.38 -2.68
C THR A 209 8.75 -26.10 -3.06
N ASP A 210 8.69 -27.38 -3.42
CA ASP A 210 9.85 -28.17 -3.86
C ASP A 210 10.48 -27.58 -5.13
N TYR A 211 9.66 -27.10 -6.06
CA TYR A 211 10.13 -26.42 -7.27
C TYR A 211 10.83 -25.11 -6.96
N LEU A 212 10.25 -24.26 -6.10
CA LEU A 212 10.86 -23.01 -5.66
C LEU A 212 12.20 -23.25 -4.96
N VAL A 213 12.27 -24.21 -4.05
CA VAL A 213 13.51 -24.57 -3.34
C VAL A 213 14.59 -25.06 -4.32
N THR A 214 14.20 -25.76 -5.37
CA THR A 214 15.12 -26.17 -6.43
C THR A 214 15.69 -24.95 -7.19
N LEU A 215 14.88 -23.98 -7.53
CA LEU A 215 15.31 -22.73 -8.19
C LEU A 215 16.22 -21.87 -7.28
N THR A 216 16.02 -21.92 -5.98
CA THR A 216 16.74 -21.11 -4.99
C THR A 216 17.89 -21.84 -4.30
N LYS A 217 18.32 -23.00 -4.80
CA LYS A 217 19.39 -23.82 -4.19
C LYS A 217 20.72 -23.09 -4.02
N GLY A 218 21.02 -22.09 -4.86
CA GLY A 218 22.21 -21.25 -4.77
C GLY A 218 22.11 -20.08 -3.78
N CYS A 219 20.89 -19.77 -3.32
CA CYS A 219 20.64 -18.62 -2.47
C CYS A 219 21.11 -18.85 -1.03
N ARG A 220 21.60 -17.78 -0.38
CA ARG A 220 22.10 -17.85 1.01
C ARG A 220 20.99 -17.89 2.04
N ASN A 221 19.85 -17.29 1.73
CA ASN A 221 18.70 -17.20 2.61
C ASN A 221 17.56 -18.08 2.07
N PRO A 222 16.79 -18.77 2.93
CA PRO A 222 15.64 -19.54 2.47
C PRO A 222 14.54 -18.63 1.91
N PRO A 223 13.87 -19.03 0.80
CA PRO A 223 12.77 -18.28 0.23
C PRO A 223 11.51 -18.39 1.11
N TYR A 224 10.61 -17.42 1.01
CA TYR A 224 9.25 -17.58 1.49
C TYR A 224 8.40 -18.31 0.45
N MET A 225 7.44 -19.13 0.92
CA MET A 225 6.38 -19.68 0.08
C MET A 225 5.04 -19.30 0.68
N VAL A 226 4.31 -18.42 -0.03
CA VAL A 226 3.08 -17.79 0.44
C VAL A 226 1.86 -18.50 -0.17
N LEU A 227 1.05 -19.10 0.67
CA LEU A 227 -0.27 -19.63 0.32
C LEU A 227 -1.25 -18.45 0.26
N ASP A 228 -1.72 -18.13 -0.94
CA ASP A 228 -2.69 -17.06 -1.19
C ASP A 228 -4.13 -17.56 -1.03
N ASP A 229 -5.14 -16.77 -1.40
CA ASP A 229 -6.56 -17.07 -1.29
C ASP A 229 -6.92 -18.47 -1.83
N GLY A 230 -7.90 -19.13 -1.21
CA GLY A 230 -8.41 -20.45 -1.62
C GLY A 230 -8.23 -21.57 -0.61
N TRP A 231 -7.60 -21.31 0.53
CA TRP A 231 -7.39 -22.32 1.59
C TRP A 231 -8.49 -22.37 2.65
N GLN A 232 -9.21 -21.26 2.86
CA GLN A 232 -10.25 -21.10 3.87
C GLN A 232 -11.51 -21.91 3.56
N VAL A 233 -12.33 -22.16 4.58
CA VAL A 233 -13.47 -23.07 4.51
C VAL A 233 -14.43 -22.75 3.38
N LEU A 234 -14.78 -21.49 3.16
CA LEU A 234 -15.73 -21.11 2.10
C LEU A 234 -15.18 -21.24 0.67
N ALA A 235 -13.87 -21.23 0.49
CA ALA A 235 -13.26 -21.40 -0.83
C ALA A 235 -13.52 -22.76 -1.47
N ASP A 236 -13.96 -23.74 -0.68
CA ASP A 236 -14.32 -25.09 -1.15
C ASP A 236 -15.81 -25.23 -1.52
N ASN A 237 -16.61 -24.18 -1.36
CA ASN A 237 -17.99 -24.18 -1.80
C ASN A 237 -18.05 -23.90 -3.31
N PRO A 238 -18.52 -24.86 -4.16
CA PRO A 238 -18.61 -24.65 -5.60
C PRO A 238 -19.55 -23.51 -6.02
N ASP A 239 -20.43 -23.08 -5.13
CA ASP A 239 -21.36 -21.97 -5.34
C ASP A 239 -20.84 -20.64 -4.75
N ALA A 240 -19.70 -20.64 -4.05
CA ALA A 240 -19.08 -19.41 -3.57
C ALA A 240 -18.39 -18.66 -4.72
N PRO A 241 -18.44 -17.32 -4.73
CA PRO A 241 -17.65 -16.57 -5.70
C PRO A 241 -16.15 -16.91 -5.53
N PRO A 242 -15.42 -17.10 -6.63
CA PRO A 242 -14.02 -17.52 -6.60
C PRO A 242 -13.08 -16.48 -5.96
N GLU A 243 -13.56 -15.27 -5.74
CA GLU A 243 -12.77 -14.18 -5.18
C GLU A 243 -13.30 -13.78 -3.80
N GLY A 244 -12.49 -14.03 -2.78
CA GLY A 244 -12.64 -13.39 -1.48
C GLY A 244 -13.78 -13.86 -0.62
N GLY A 245 -14.11 -15.14 -0.63
CA GLY A 245 -14.93 -15.75 0.42
C GLY A 245 -14.28 -15.51 1.77
N GLY A 246 -15.03 -14.93 2.74
CA GLY A 246 -14.52 -14.63 4.05
C GLY A 246 -14.60 -15.82 4.97
N GLY A 247 -13.56 -16.05 5.74
CA GLY A 247 -13.51 -16.93 6.89
C GLY A 247 -14.36 -18.20 6.92
N PRO A 248 -14.42 -18.83 8.05
CA PRO A 248 -13.61 -18.58 9.25
C PRO A 248 -12.12 -18.85 9.02
N TRP A 249 -11.27 -18.07 9.67
CA TRP A 249 -9.80 -18.11 9.46
C TRP A 249 -9.07 -19.04 10.43
N TYR A 250 -9.79 -19.80 11.22
CA TYR A 250 -9.25 -20.76 12.20
C TYR A 250 -9.22 -22.21 11.67
N ALA A 251 -9.61 -22.46 10.43
CA ALA A 251 -9.60 -23.77 9.81
C ALA A 251 -9.39 -23.68 8.30
N GLY A 252 -8.72 -24.66 7.72
CA GLY A 252 -8.64 -24.86 6.28
C GLY A 252 -9.84 -25.64 5.74
N ASN A 253 -9.99 -25.65 4.42
CA ASN A 253 -10.99 -26.45 3.71
C ASN A 253 -10.51 -27.92 3.51
N ARG A 254 -11.31 -28.76 2.82
CA ARG A 254 -10.94 -30.17 2.58
C ARG A 254 -9.67 -30.36 1.75
N LEU A 255 -9.28 -29.36 0.94
CA LEU A 255 -8.04 -29.40 0.14
C LEU A 255 -6.82 -28.98 0.98
N PHE A 256 -7.06 -28.30 2.09
CA PHE A 256 -6.07 -27.85 3.08
C PHE A 256 -6.50 -28.24 4.51
N PRO A 257 -6.61 -29.56 4.82
CA PRO A 257 -7.26 -30.03 6.03
C PRO A 257 -6.49 -29.75 7.32
N ASP A 258 -5.19 -29.51 7.24
CA ASP A 258 -4.31 -29.25 8.39
C ASP A 258 -3.28 -28.17 8.06
N MET A 259 -3.60 -26.96 8.44
CA MET A 259 -2.79 -25.78 8.14
C MET A 259 -1.48 -25.73 8.93
N ALA A 260 -1.47 -26.25 10.16
CA ALA A 260 -0.24 -26.32 10.95
C ALA A 260 0.74 -27.36 10.39
N LYS A 261 0.21 -28.51 9.95
CA LYS A 261 1.02 -29.53 9.26
C LYS A 261 1.60 -28.97 7.98
N LEU A 262 0.82 -28.26 7.18
CA LEU A 262 1.28 -27.64 5.93
C LEU A 262 2.45 -26.67 6.19
N ALA A 263 2.31 -25.78 7.19
CA ALA A 263 3.40 -24.86 7.55
C ALA A 263 4.68 -25.60 7.95
N GLY A 264 4.56 -26.66 8.74
CA GLY A 264 5.69 -27.52 9.14
C GLY A 264 6.34 -28.24 7.96
N GLU A 265 5.55 -28.72 6.99
CA GLU A 265 6.05 -29.40 5.81
C GLU A 265 6.73 -28.44 4.81
N VAL A 266 6.25 -27.21 4.68
CA VAL A 266 6.93 -26.13 3.92
C VAL A 266 8.29 -25.82 4.55
N ALA A 267 8.33 -25.67 5.87
CA ALA A 267 9.58 -25.40 6.60
C ALA A 267 10.58 -26.56 6.48
N ALA A 268 10.10 -27.81 6.56
CA ALA A 268 10.94 -29.00 6.39
C ALA A 268 11.57 -29.13 4.99
N ARG A 269 10.97 -28.52 3.97
CA ARG A 269 11.50 -28.42 2.60
C ARG A 269 12.54 -27.33 2.42
N GLY A 270 12.73 -26.46 3.42
CA GLY A 270 13.71 -25.38 3.39
C GLY A 270 13.15 -24.05 2.90
N ALA A 271 11.83 -23.88 2.85
CA ALA A 271 11.17 -22.59 2.64
C ALA A 271 10.55 -22.04 3.92
N ARG A 272 10.33 -20.73 4.00
CA ARG A 272 9.61 -20.08 5.11
C ARG A 272 8.12 -20.01 4.77
N PRO A 273 7.22 -20.56 5.60
CA PRO A 273 5.79 -20.56 5.29
C PRO A 273 5.19 -19.16 5.43
N GLY A 274 4.45 -18.71 4.41
CA GLY A 274 3.62 -17.52 4.40
C GLY A 274 2.16 -17.87 4.11
N ILE A 275 1.24 -16.98 4.53
CA ILE A 275 -0.20 -17.16 4.37
C ILE A 275 -0.90 -15.83 4.08
N TRP A 276 -1.92 -15.88 3.23
CA TRP A 276 -2.85 -14.80 2.97
C TRP A 276 -4.09 -14.92 3.85
N ILE A 277 -4.64 -13.77 4.28
CA ILE A 277 -5.89 -13.68 5.05
C ILE A 277 -6.62 -12.37 4.72
N ARG A 278 -7.96 -12.40 4.76
CA ARG A 278 -8.84 -11.22 4.69
C ARG A 278 -9.46 -10.98 6.06
N PRO A 279 -8.80 -10.24 6.96
CA PRO A 279 -9.08 -10.27 8.39
C PRO A 279 -10.44 -9.69 8.80
N LEU A 280 -10.99 -8.76 8.01
CA LEU A 280 -12.28 -8.11 8.31
C LEU A 280 -13.50 -8.88 7.80
N LYS A 281 -13.30 -9.92 7.01
CA LYS A 281 -14.37 -10.69 6.38
C LYS A 281 -14.54 -12.04 7.08
N ASP A 282 -15.72 -12.30 7.61
CA ASP A 282 -16.15 -13.61 8.11
C ASP A 282 -17.64 -13.76 7.81
N ASP A 283 -17.96 -14.59 6.83
CA ASP A 283 -19.31 -14.78 6.32
C ASP A 283 -20.06 -15.95 7.00
N VAL A 284 -19.37 -16.72 7.84
CA VAL A 284 -19.90 -17.94 8.47
C VAL A 284 -20.31 -17.72 9.92
N SER A 285 -19.49 -16.99 10.67
CA SER A 285 -19.69 -16.84 12.11
C SER A 285 -20.93 -16.00 12.42
N PRO A 286 -21.78 -16.43 13.38
CA PRO A 286 -23.03 -15.75 13.71
C PRO A 286 -22.80 -14.55 14.64
N PHE A 287 -22.16 -13.48 14.10
CA PHE A 287 -21.94 -12.26 14.87
C PHE A 287 -23.18 -11.41 15.01
N SER A 288 -23.23 -10.64 16.11
CA SER A 288 -24.22 -9.57 16.27
C SER A 288 -24.08 -8.52 15.16
N PRO A 289 -25.18 -7.97 14.62
CA PRO A 289 -25.14 -6.92 13.60
C PRO A 289 -24.30 -5.70 13.99
N GLU A 290 -24.19 -5.38 15.27
CA GLU A 290 -23.38 -4.26 15.79
C GLU A 290 -21.86 -4.43 15.62
N TRP A 291 -21.41 -5.69 15.37
CA TRP A 291 -20.00 -5.96 15.06
C TRP A 291 -19.66 -5.68 13.59
N ARG A 292 -20.64 -5.39 12.77
CA ARG A 292 -20.50 -5.27 11.33
C ARG A 292 -20.73 -3.86 10.81
N LEU A 293 -19.96 -3.49 9.83
CA LEU A 293 -20.13 -2.26 9.07
C LEU A 293 -21.36 -2.38 8.16
N PRO A 294 -22.30 -1.43 8.22
CA PRO A 294 -23.60 -1.58 7.54
C PRO A 294 -23.52 -1.57 6.01
N HIS A 295 -22.46 -1.05 5.43
CA HIS A 295 -22.29 -0.89 3.99
C HIS A 295 -21.46 -2.00 3.33
N THR A 296 -20.57 -2.68 4.07
CA THR A 296 -19.73 -3.76 3.55
C THR A 296 -20.03 -5.11 4.16
N ASN A 297 -20.79 -5.15 5.24
CA ASN A 297 -21.01 -6.34 6.07
C ASN A 297 -19.72 -6.98 6.61
N CYS A 298 -18.62 -6.22 6.64
CA CYS A 298 -17.36 -6.62 7.24
C CYS A 298 -17.33 -6.27 8.74
N LEU A 299 -16.40 -6.85 9.48
CA LEU A 299 -16.23 -6.58 10.90
C LEU A 299 -15.77 -5.14 11.14
N ASP A 300 -16.35 -4.48 12.14
CA ASP A 300 -15.98 -3.14 12.57
C ASP A 300 -14.87 -3.21 13.62
N PRO A 301 -13.62 -2.84 13.28
CA PRO A 301 -12.50 -2.92 14.22
C PRO A 301 -12.56 -1.88 15.35
N SER A 302 -13.49 -0.93 15.31
CA SER A 302 -13.74 -0.02 16.42
C SER A 302 -14.58 -0.67 17.52
N HIS A 303 -15.31 -1.75 17.22
CA HIS A 303 -16.03 -2.56 18.19
C HIS A 303 -15.05 -3.50 18.92
N PRO A 304 -14.96 -3.46 20.26
CA PRO A 304 -13.94 -4.21 21.01
C PRO A 304 -13.94 -5.72 20.76
N GLU A 305 -15.12 -6.35 20.73
CA GLU A 305 -15.22 -7.79 20.52
C GLU A 305 -14.95 -8.19 19.06
N ALA A 306 -15.32 -7.35 18.10
CA ALA A 306 -14.96 -7.57 16.69
C ALA A 306 -13.44 -7.49 16.50
N LEU A 307 -12.78 -6.50 17.07
CA LEU A 307 -11.31 -6.38 17.02
C LEU A 307 -10.64 -7.60 17.68
N LYS A 308 -11.13 -8.05 18.84
CA LYS A 308 -10.63 -9.24 19.51
C LYS A 308 -10.76 -10.51 18.64
N HIS A 309 -11.86 -10.66 17.91
CA HIS A 309 -12.01 -11.76 16.95
C HIS A 309 -11.02 -11.63 15.78
N ILE A 310 -10.87 -10.45 15.20
CA ILE A 310 -9.93 -10.20 14.11
C ILE A 310 -8.51 -10.61 14.51
N VAL A 311 -8.02 -10.16 15.67
CA VAL A 311 -6.66 -10.48 16.12
C VAL A 311 -6.50 -11.94 16.53
N SER A 312 -7.57 -12.61 17.00
CA SER A 312 -7.53 -14.03 17.29
C SER A 312 -7.27 -14.88 16.04
N ASN A 313 -7.76 -14.46 14.88
CA ASN A 313 -7.47 -15.10 13.60
C ASN A 313 -5.99 -14.94 13.21
N ILE A 314 -5.41 -13.73 13.40
CA ILE A 314 -3.98 -13.50 13.20
C ILE A 314 -3.14 -14.37 14.14
N GLN A 315 -3.50 -14.43 15.42
CA GLN A 315 -2.84 -15.28 16.39
C GLN A 315 -2.87 -16.76 15.96
N THR A 316 -4.00 -17.23 15.45
CA THR A 316 -4.19 -18.60 15.00
C THR A 316 -3.24 -18.96 13.86
N VAL A 317 -3.17 -18.14 12.81
CA VAL A 317 -2.28 -18.43 11.67
C VAL A 317 -0.80 -18.35 12.07
N CYS A 318 -0.43 -17.45 12.96
CA CYS A 318 0.93 -17.37 13.51
C CYS A 318 1.26 -18.61 14.37
N ALA A 319 0.30 -19.08 15.18
CA ALA A 319 0.45 -20.27 16.01
C ALA A 319 0.58 -21.56 15.19
N TRP A 320 0.00 -21.64 13.99
CA TRP A 320 0.22 -22.74 13.05
C TRP A 320 1.65 -22.80 12.49
N GLY A 321 2.44 -21.74 12.68
CA GLY A 321 3.84 -21.70 12.24
C GLY A 321 4.10 -20.83 11.03
N TYR A 322 3.10 -20.13 10.48
CA TYR A 322 3.33 -19.16 9.42
C TYR A 322 4.15 -17.96 9.95
N ARG A 323 5.16 -17.55 9.18
CA ARG A 323 6.12 -16.49 9.54
C ARG A 323 6.02 -15.26 8.64
N LEU A 324 5.10 -15.28 7.70
CA LEU A 324 4.68 -14.16 6.88
C LEU A 324 3.17 -14.19 6.75
N VAL A 325 2.50 -13.09 7.14
CA VAL A 325 1.05 -12.93 7.02
C VAL A 325 0.77 -11.77 6.07
N LYS A 326 0.22 -12.09 4.89
CA LYS A 326 -0.30 -11.11 3.93
C LYS A 326 -1.77 -10.89 4.26
N TYR A 327 -2.11 -9.73 4.84
CA TYR A 327 -3.50 -9.38 5.09
C TYR A 327 -4.01 -8.38 4.05
N ASP A 328 -5.18 -8.66 3.49
CA ASP A 328 -5.70 -8.04 2.29
C ASP A 328 -7.10 -7.46 2.47
N PHE A 329 -7.55 -6.67 1.49
CA PHE A 329 -8.87 -6.03 1.40
C PHE A 329 -9.22 -5.05 2.52
N VAL A 330 -8.27 -4.68 3.38
CA VAL A 330 -8.59 -3.88 4.58
C VAL A 330 -9.25 -2.54 4.23
N THR A 331 -8.71 -1.83 3.24
CA THR A 331 -9.24 -0.52 2.86
C THR A 331 -10.61 -0.64 2.22
N PHE A 332 -10.78 -1.61 1.32
CA PHE A 332 -12.07 -1.87 0.67
C PHE A 332 -13.13 -2.36 1.68
N ASP A 333 -12.77 -3.26 2.57
CA ASP A 333 -13.68 -3.79 3.59
C ASP A 333 -14.15 -2.71 4.57
N LEU A 334 -13.28 -1.74 4.92
CA LEU A 334 -13.64 -0.64 5.80
C LEU A 334 -14.49 0.44 5.12
N PHE A 335 -14.21 0.78 3.87
CA PHE A 335 -14.79 1.96 3.23
C PHE A 335 -15.73 1.65 2.06
N GLY A 336 -15.75 0.41 1.56
CA GLY A 336 -16.51 0.02 0.36
C GLY A 336 -15.99 0.71 -0.91
N LYS A 337 -14.71 1.08 -0.94
CA LYS A 337 -14.07 1.83 -2.03
C LYS A 337 -12.63 1.37 -2.23
N TRP A 338 -12.20 1.32 -3.48
CA TRP A 338 -10.81 1.25 -3.84
C TRP A 338 -10.13 2.63 -3.73
N GLY A 339 -8.82 2.67 -3.59
CA GLY A 339 -8.09 3.93 -3.40
C GLY A 339 -8.35 4.99 -4.47
N PHE A 340 -8.50 4.60 -5.74
CA PHE A 340 -8.83 5.53 -6.84
C PHE A 340 -10.26 6.11 -6.74
N GLU A 341 -11.17 5.50 -5.98
CA GLU A 341 -12.53 5.98 -5.73
C GLU A 341 -12.62 6.89 -4.50
N MET A 342 -11.54 7.01 -3.73
CA MET A 342 -11.53 7.73 -2.44
C MET A 342 -11.42 9.26 -2.56
N THR A 343 -11.34 9.79 -3.75
CA THR A 343 -11.25 11.25 -3.97
C THR A 343 -12.64 11.82 -4.27
N PRO A 344 -13.02 12.96 -3.70
CA PRO A 344 -12.35 13.74 -2.64
C PRO A 344 -12.64 13.23 -1.23
N SER A 345 -13.35 12.14 -1.06
CA SER A 345 -13.84 11.65 0.24
C SER A 345 -13.62 10.15 0.37
N VAL A 346 -12.87 9.76 1.39
CA VAL A 346 -12.58 8.36 1.70
C VAL A 346 -13.85 7.56 2.00
N ALA A 347 -14.77 8.12 2.75
CA ALA A 347 -16.01 7.45 3.17
C ALA A 347 -17.27 8.11 2.58
N ALA A 348 -18.22 7.29 2.13
CA ALA A 348 -19.56 7.75 1.78
C ALA A 348 -20.32 8.22 3.03
N LYS A 349 -21.30 9.14 2.86
CA LYS A 349 -22.16 9.59 3.95
C LYS A 349 -23.15 8.50 4.39
N GLY A 350 -23.73 8.67 5.58
CA GLY A 350 -24.86 7.87 6.05
C GLY A 350 -24.49 6.67 6.92
N TRP A 351 -23.22 6.51 7.27
CA TRP A 351 -22.76 5.48 8.20
C TRP A 351 -21.63 5.98 9.09
N HIS A 352 -21.34 5.30 10.17
CA HIS A 352 -20.20 5.56 11.06
C HIS A 352 -19.71 4.25 11.69
N PHE A 353 -18.46 4.26 12.14
CA PHE A 353 -17.93 3.20 12.97
C PHE A 353 -18.66 3.13 14.33
N TYR A 354 -18.60 2.00 14.99
CA TYR A 354 -19.23 1.78 16.31
C TYR A 354 -18.78 2.84 17.33
N ASP A 355 -17.48 3.08 17.43
CA ASP A 355 -16.93 4.12 18.31
C ASP A 355 -16.85 5.48 17.61
N ARG A 356 -17.87 6.32 17.79
CA ARG A 356 -17.94 7.65 17.22
C ARG A 356 -16.95 8.68 17.83
N SER A 357 -16.20 8.31 18.84
CA SER A 357 -15.16 9.19 19.39
C SER A 357 -13.83 9.07 18.64
N MET A 358 -13.69 8.06 17.77
CA MET A 358 -12.51 7.83 16.94
C MET A 358 -12.73 8.34 15.51
N THR A 359 -11.70 8.93 14.91
CA THR A 359 -11.69 9.22 13.48
C THR A 359 -11.47 7.93 12.67
N SER A 360 -11.81 7.97 11.38
CA SER A 360 -11.50 6.85 10.48
C SER A 360 -10.01 6.47 10.47
N ALA A 361 -9.12 7.46 10.48
CA ALA A 361 -7.69 7.23 10.56
C ALA A 361 -7.26 6.57 11.87
N GLU A 362 -7.85 6.96 13.01
CA GLU A 362 -7.59 6.30 14.29
C GLU A 362 -8.06 4.85 14.32
N VAL A 363 -9.22 4.55 13.72
CA VAL A 363 -9.74 3.18 13.60
C VAL A 363 -8.80 2.31 12.76
N VAL A 364 -8.33 2.81 11.62
CA VAL A 364 -7.38 2.10 10.75
C VAL A 364 -6.06 1.84 11.47
N LYS A 365 -5.48 2.86 12.11
CA LYS A 365 -4.23 2.71 12.88
C LYS A 365 -4.37 1.68 14.01
N ARG A 366 -5.46 1.76 14.78
CA ARG A 366 -5.74 0.80 15.87
C ARG A 366 -5.79 -0.63 15.36
N LEU A 367 -6.41 -0.86 14.19
CA LEU A 367 -6.43 -2.17 13.57
C LEU A 367 -5.03 -2.66 13.22
N TYR A 368 -4.23 -1.83 12.53
CA TYR A 368 -2.86 -2.21 12.14
C TYR A 368 -1.96 -2.47 13.34
N GLN A 369 -2.05 -1.62 14.36
CA GLN A 369 -1.33 -1.79 15.62
C GLN A 369 -1.72 -3.11 16.31
N ALA A 370 -3.01 -3.41 16.43
CA ALA A 370 -3.48 -4.63 17.07
C ALA A 370 -3.04 -5.90 16.31
N ILE A 371 -3.02 -5.86 14.97
CA ILE A 371 -2.49 -6.96 14.15
C ILE A 371 -0.98 -7.11 14.39
N TYR A 372 -0.22 -6.01 14.41
CA TYR A 372 1.21 -6.02 14.66
C TYR A 372 1.56 -6.58 16.04
N GLU A 373 0.95 -6.05 17.10
CA GLU A 373 1.16 -6.50 18.48
C GLU A 373 0.80 -7.98 18.70
N THR A 374 -0.11 -8.52 17.88
CA THR A 374 -0.48 -9.94 17.91
C THR A 374 0.52 -10.82 17.18
N ALA A 375 1.08 -10.36 16.07
CA ALA A 375 2.02 -11.11 15.23
C ALA A 375 3.47 -11.07 15.75
N GLU A 376 3.87 -9.98 16.40
CA GLU A 376 5.23 -9.72 16.87
C GLU A 376 5.79 -10.82 17.80
N PRO A 377 5.07 -11.32 18.82
CA PRO A 377 5.56 -12.40 19.69
C PRO A 377 5.90 -13.71 18.95
N PHE A 378 5.32 -13.91 17.77
CA PHE A 378 5.60 -15.04 16.88
C PHE A 378 6.73 -14.77 15.88
N GLN A 379 7.30 -13.56 15.89
CA GLN A 379 8.26 -13.09 14.87
C GLN A 379 7.68 -13.24 13.45
N ALA A 380 6.39 -13.04 13.30
CA ALA A 380 5.72 -13.10 12.02
C ALA A 380 5.77 -11.76 11.32
N MET A 381 6.30 -11.75 10.11
CA MET A 381 6.37 -10.58 9.24
C MET A 381 4.99 -10.28 8.64
N LEU A 382 4.65 -9.02 8.54
CA LEU A 382 3.36 -8.55 8.03
C LEU A 382 3.53 -7.88 6.66
N ILE A 383 2.68 -8.25 5.70
CA ILE A 383 2.48 -7.54 4.45
C ILE A 383 1.08 -6.93 4.45
N GLY A 384 1.01 -5.59 4.41
CA GLY A 384 -0.23 -4.89 4.14
C GLY A 384 -0.54 -4.94 2.64
N CYS A 385 -1.68 -5.53 2.27
CA CYS A 385 -2.18 -5.57 0.91
C CYS A 385 -3.57 -4.92 0.88
N ASN A 386 -3.85 -4.02 -0.07
CA ASN A 386 -4.99 -3.12 -0.01
C ASN A 386 -5.10 -2.41 1.36
N ALA A 387 -3.98 -1.87 1.80
CA ALA A 387 -3.82 -1.18 3.08
C ALA A 387 -3.32 0.25 2.85
N ILE A 388 -3.69 1.15 3.74
CA ILE A 388 -3.25 2.55 3.70
C ILE A 388 -1.83 2.64 4.25
N GLY A 389 -0.83 2.64 3.36
CA GLY A 389 0.59 2.58 3.72
C GLY A 389 1.02 3.69 4.68
N HIS A 390 0.53 4.91 4.50
CA HIS A 390 0.86 6.05 5.34
C HIS A 390 0.37 5.92 6.80
N LEU A 391 -0.72 5.17 7.04
CA LEU A 391 -1.23 4.84 8.37
C LEU A 391 -0.66 3.53 8.92
N GLY A 392 0.00 2.74 8.08
CA GLY A 392 0.55 1.44 8.47
C GLY A 392 2.07 1.43 8.65
N ALA A 393 2.76 2.52 8.27
CA ALA A 393 4.19 2.66 8.48
C ALA A 393 4.51 2.57 10.00
N GLY A 394 5.39 1.63 10.37
CA GLY A 394 5.65 1.29 11.78
C GLY A 394 4.77 0.16 12.35
N TYR A 395 3.79 -0.36 11.57
CA TYR A 395 2.93 -1.48 11.98
C TYR A 395 2.96 -2.66 11.01
N PHE A 396 3.47 -2.50 9.80
CA PHE A 396 3.78 -3.60 8.91
C PHE A 396 5.17 -3.43 8.27
N HIS A 397 5.82 -4.55 8.03
CA HIS A 397 7.19 -4.60 7.53
C HIS A 397 7.25 -4.33 6.02
N ILE A 398 6.19 -4.73 5.30
CA ILE A 398 6.07 -4.67 3.85
C ILE A 398 4.70 -4.13 3.50
N ASN A 399 4.62 -3.30 2.46
CA ASN A 399 3.36 -2.81 1.91
C ASN A 399 3.29 -2.96 0.40
N ARG A 400 2.18 -3.49 -0.10
CA ARG A 400 1.84 -3.49 -1.52
C ARG A 400 1.64 -2.07 -2.00
N VAL A 401 2.48 -1.63 -2.92
CA VAL A 401 2.47 -0.24 -3.41
C VAL A 401 1.69 -0.05 -4.70
N GLY A 402 1.43 -1.11 -5.46
CA GLY A 402 0.60 -1.11 -6.67
C GLY A 402 -0.60 -2.06 -6.55
N ASP A 403 -1.61 -1.85 -7.40
CA ASP A 403 -2.70 -2.79 -7.58
C ASP A 403 -2.20 -4.12 -8.17
N ASP A 404 -3.05 -5.14 -8.16
CA ASP A 404 -2.70 -6.46 -8.67
C ASP A 404 -2.19 -6.40 -10.10
N ILE A 405 -1.02 -7.00 -10.32
CA ILE A 405 -0.47 -7.23 -11.65
C ILE A 405 -1.29 -8.34 -12.36
N SER A 406 -0.78 -8.91 -13.42
CA SER A 406 -1.42 -10.04 -14.07
C SER A 406 -0.40 -11.12 -14.46
N GLY A 407 -0.76 -12.38 -14.30
CA GLY A 407 -0.03 -13.49 -14.90
C GLY A 407 -0.36 -13.70 -16.39
N LYS A 408 -1.32 -12.94 -16.94
CA LYS A 408 -1.85 -13.14 -18.31
C LYS A 408 -1.71 -11.92 -19.21
N GLU A 409 -1.75 -10.71 -18.64
CA GLU A 409 -1.78 -9.44 -19.37
C GLU A 409 -0.57 -8.57 -19.04
N TRP A 410 0.33 -8.40 -20.00
CA TRP A 410 1.52 -7.59 -19.79
C TRP A 410 1.22 -6.11 -19.49
N GLU A 411 0.26 -5.51 -20.18
CA GLU A 411 -0.07 -4.10 -19.98
C GLU A 411 -0.55 -3.81 -18.56
N ARG A 412 -1.25 -4.75 -17.92
CA ARG A 412 -1.63 -4.64 -16.52
C ARG A 412 -0.38 -4.70 -15.63
N THR A 413 0.51 -5.68 -15.84
CA THR A 413 1.78 -5.80 -15.11
C THR A 413 2.64 -4.53 -15.26
N ARG A 414 2.75 -4.00 -16.48
CA ARG A 414 3.50 -2.78 -16.75
C ARG A 414 2.94 -1.56 -15.98
N LYS A 415 1.62 -1.39 -15.99
CA LYS A 415 0.96 -0.26 -15.31
C LYS A 415 0.95 -0.41 -13.80
N MET A 416 0.50 -1.55 -13.29
CA MET A 416 0.36 -1.75 -11.84
C MET A 416 1.72 -2.03 -11.17
N GLY A 417 2.61 -2.75 -11.84
CA GLY A 417 3.94 -3.08 -11.32
C GLY A 417 4.96 -1.99 -11.58
N VAL A 418 5.36 -1.76 -12.84
CA VAL A 418 6.49 -0.87 -13.18
C VAL A 418 6.22 0.58 -12.78
N ASN A 419 5.03 1.12 -13.05
CA ASN A 419 4.66 2.47 -12.64
C ASN A 419 4.71 2.62 -11.11
N SER A 420 4.01 1.75 -10.39
CA SER A 420 3.93 1.85 -8.93
C SER A 420 5.28 1.64 -8.25
N LEU A 421 6.10 0.70 -8.75
CA LEU A 421 7.47 0.52 -8.28
C LEU A 421 8.27 1.81 -8.43
N ALA A 422 8.29 2.39 -9.63
CA ALA A 422 9.10 3.57 -9.91
C ALA A 422 8.71 4.78 -9.06
N PHE A 423 7.41 5.06 -8.94
CA PHE A 423 6.91 6.27 -8.29
C PHE A 423 6.77 6.16 -6.77
N ARG A 424 6.71 4.94 -6.23
CA ARG A 424 6.65 4.72 -4.78
C ARG A 424 7.92 4.09 -4.20
N LEU A 425 8.96 3.93 -5.00
CA LEU A 425 10.26 3.41 -4.54
C LEU A 425 10.92 4.32 -3.49
N CYS A 426 10.60 5.60 -3.46
CA CYS A 426 11.06 6.51 -2.40
C CYS A 426 10.53 6.12 -1.00
N GLN A 427 9.45 5.34 -0.92
CA GLN A 427 8.88 4.80 0.32
C GLN A 427 9.61 3.51 0.78
N HIS A 428 10.36 2.86 -0.12
CA HIS A 428 11.13 1.66 0.21
C HIS A 428 12.32 2.00 1.13
N ASN A 429 12.44 1.25 2.24
CA ASN A 429 13.42 1.51 3.32
C ASN A 429 13.26 2.89 4.02
N THR A 430 12.07 3.48 3.93
CA THR A 430 11.73 4.73 4.63
C THR A 430 10.43 4.59 5.41
N PHE A 431 9.38 4.03 4.84
CA PHE A 431 8.12 3.72 5.52
C PHE A 431 8.05 2.22 5.88
N TYR A 432 8.41 1.37 4.93
CA TYR A 432 8.34 -0.09 4.92
C TYR A 432 9.20 -0.62 3.75
N HIS A 433 9.25 -1.94 3.56
CA HIS A 433 9.68 -2.48 2.27
C HIS A 433 8.52 -2.40 1.27
N ALA A 434 8.73 -1.71 0.15
CA ALA A 434 7.71 -1.56 -0.89
C ALA A 434 7.60 -2.87 -1.70
N ASP A 435 6.42 -3.47 -1.74
CA ASP A 435 6.13 -4.66 -2.54
C ASP A 435 5.39 -4.23 -3.82
N ALA A 436 6.02 -4.44 -4.97
CA ALA A 436 5.45 -4.12 -6.27
C ALA A 436 4.68 -5.29 -6.90
N ASP A 437 4.29 -6.26 -6.08
CA ASP A 437 3.62 -7.50 -6.47
C ASP A 437 4.53 -8.55 -7.11
N CYS A 438 3.94 -9.68 -7.43
CA CYS A 438 4.61 -10.85 -7.96
C CYS A 438 5.12 -10.67 -9.40
N VAL A 439 5.93 -11.63 -9.85
CA VAL A 439 6.15 -11.89 -11.27
C VAL A 439 5.28 -13.08 -11.67
N GLY A 440 4.23 -12.85 -12.45
CA GLY A 440 3.28 -13.89 -12.87
C GLY A 440 3.79 -14.67 -14.09
N ILE A 441 4.31 -15.87 -13.88
CA ILE A 441 4.92 -16.71 -14.92
C ILE A 441 3.96 -17.85 -15.25
N THR A 442 3.06 -17.61 -16.21
CA THR A 442 2.00 -18.54 -16.63
C THR A 442 2.13 -18.98 -18.10
N GLY A 443 3.11 -18.46 -18.81
CA GLY A 443 3.28 -18.68 -20.24
C GLY A 443 2.46 -17.73 -21.15
N ALA A 444 1.52 -16.99 -20.59
CA ALA A 444 0.73 -16.01 -21.37
C ALA A 444 1.51 -14.72 -21.64
N ILE A 445 2.37 -14.31 -20.71
CA ILE A 445 3.30 -13.19 -20.89
C ILE A 445 4.64 -13.74 -21.40
N PRO A 446 5.21 -13.14 -22.46
CA PRO A 446 6.54 -13.54 -22.95
C PRO A 446 7.61 -13.50 -21.86
N TRP A 447 8.48 -14.52 -21.82
CA TRP A 447 9.52 -14.63 -20.81
C TRP A 447 10.44 -13.41 -20.75
N GLU A 448 10.76 -12.79 -21.88
CA GLU A 448 11.62 -11.62 -21.99
C GLU A 448 11.06 -10.43 -21.19
N LEU A 449 9.74 -10.29 -21.12
CA LEU A 449 9.07 -9.25 -20.34
C LEU A 449 9.06 -9.60 -18.84
N ASN A 450 8.68 -10.83 -18.49
CA ASN A 450 8.72 -11.32 -17.11
C ASN A 450 10.14 -11.29 -16.54
N ARG A 451 11.15 -11.67 -17.35
CA ARG A 451 12.57 -11.60 -16.95
C ARG A 451 13.01 -10.18 -16.62
N GLN A 452 12.66 -9.20 -17.47
CA GLN A 452 12.97 -7.79 -17.21
C GLN A 452 12.26 -7.27 -15.96
N TRP A 453 11.00 -7.66 -15.76
CA TRP A 453 10.24 -7.30 -14.56
C TRP A 453 10.86 -7.90 -13.30
N ALA A 454 11.20 -9.18 -13.30
CA ALA A 454 11.89 -9.82 -12.19
C ALA A 454 13.26 -9.17 -11.90
N ASP A 455 14.03 -8.84 -12.94
CA ASP A 455 15.35 -8.23 -12.80
C ASP A 455 15.28 -6.85 -12.16
N VAL A 456 14.37 -5.96 -12.61
CA VAL A 456 14.26 -4.62 -12.00
C VAL A 456 13.81 -4.70 -10.55
N VAL A 457 12.86 -5.58 -10.21
CA VAL A 457 12.42 -5.77 -8.81
C VAL A 457 13.59 -6.26 -7.94
N ALA A 458 14.34 -7.26 -8.39
CA ALA A 458 15.52 -7.74 -7.66
C ALA A 458 16.57 -6.64 -7.47
N ARG A 459 16.83 -5.82 -8.49
CA ARG A 459 17.84 -4.76 -8.46
C ARG A 459 17.42 -3.52 -7.67
N THR A 460 16.13 -3.28 -7.47
CA THR A 460 15.67 -2.21 -6.56
C THR A 460 15.86 -2.58 -5.08
N GLY A 461 16.10 -3.86 -4.78
CA GLY A 461 16.19 -4.36 -3.41
C GLY A 461 14.83 -4.50 -2.71
N THR A 462 13.73 -4.33 -3.45
CA THR A 462 12.38 -4.57 -2.94
C THR A 462 12.09 -6.08 -2.84
N PRO A 463 11.11 -6.51 -2.04
CA PRO A 463 10.68 -7.91 -2.03
C PRO A 463 10.36 -8.44 -3.42
N LEU A 464 10.83 -9.64 -3.74
CA LEU A 464 10.55 -10.31 -5.02
C LEU A 464 9.79 -11.60 -4.79
N PHE A 465 8.52 -11.64 -5.15
CA PHE A 465 7.73 -12.87 -5.21
C PHE A 465 7.49 -13.29 -6.65
N VAL A 466 7.58 -14.59 -6.91
CA VAL A 466 7.25 -15.18 -8.22
C VAL A 466 6.03 -16.08 -8.09
N SER A 467 5.14 -16.02 -9.07
CA SER A 467 3.96 -16.88 -9.16
C SER A 467 4.08 -17.72 -10.42
N ILE A 468 4.53 -18.99 -10.27
CA ILE A 468 5.04 -19.79 -11.41
C ILE A 468 4.19 -21.03 -11.64
N ASP A 469 3.66 -21.17 -12.85
CA ASP A 469 3.27 -22.49 -13.37
C ASP A 469 4.53 -23.29 -13.71
N ARG A 470 4.74 -24.40 -12.99
CA ARG A 470 5.93 -25.25 -13.10
C ARG A 470 6.21 -25.81 -14.49
N ALA A 471 5.20 -25.89 -15.35
CA ALA A 471 5.30 -26.46 -16.69
C ALA A 471 5.83 -25.46 -17.75
N VAL A 472 5.94 -24.17 -17.40
CA VAL A 472 6.12 -23.09 -18.40
C VAL A 472 7.58 -22.84 -18.76
N LEU A 473 8.48 -22.87 -17.76
CA LEU A 473 9.88 -22.49 -17.97
C LEU A 473 10.74 -23.67 -18.47
N ASN A 474 11.47 -23.44 -19.56
CA ASN A 474 12.54 -24.36 -19.95
C ASN A 474 13.78 -24.21 -19.06
N GLU A 475 14.74 -25.12 -19.16
CA GLU A 475 15.96 -25.14 -18.33
C GLU A 475 16.79 -23.85 -18.44
N GLY A 476 16.84 -23.21 -19.61
CA GLY A 476 17.55 -21.94 -19.80
C GLY A 476 16.91 -20.82 -19.00
N GLN A 477 15.58 -20.69 -19.12
CA GLN A 477 14.77 -19.71 -18.40
C GLN A 477 14.79 -19.94 -16.88
N GLN A 478 14.80 -21.20 -16.44
CA GLN A 478 14.97 -21.55 -15.02
C GLN A 478 16.32 -21.07 -14.47
N ARG A 479 17.42 -21.24 -15.23
CA ARG A 479 18.74 -20.73 -14.83
C ARG A 479 18.78 -19.20 -14.76
N GLU A 480 18.15 -18.51 -15.71
CA GLU A 480 18.05 -17.04 -15.67
C GLU A 480 17.25 -16.58 -14.45
N LEU A 481 16.10 -17.21 -14.16
CA LEU A 481 15.29 -16.89 -13.00
C LEU A 481 16.04 -17.17 -11.68
N ALA A 482 16.74 -18.32 -11.60
CA ALA A 482 17.54 -18.65 -10.42
C ALA A 482 18.62 -17.59 -10.12
N ALA A 483 19.30 -17.06 -11.16
CA ALA A 483 20.27 -15.99 -11.00
C ALA A 483 19.62 -14.68 -10.50
N ILE A 484 18.41 -14.35 -10.97
CA ILE A 484 17.65 -13.18 -10.47
C ILE A 484 17.21 -13.37 -9.02
N LEU A 485 16.74 -14.57 -8.66
CA LEU A 485 16.39 -14.90 -7.26
C LEU A 485 17.58 -14.86 -6.33
N GLU A 486 18.78 -15.22 -6.82
CA GLU A 486 20.02 -15.08 -6.05
C GLU A 486 20.31 -13.61 -5.71
N VAL A 487 20.17 -12.68 -6.68
CA VAL A 487 20.28 -11.24 -6.44
C VAL A 487 19.24 -10.76 -5.42
N ALA A 488 17.98 -11.17 -5.57
CA ALA A 488 16.91 -10.82 -4.63
C ALA A 488 17.16 -11.37 -3.22
N SER A 489 17.75 -12.57 -3.11
CA SER A 489 18.05 -13.21 -1.81
C SER A 489 19.09 -12.47 -0.97
N GLU A 490 19.83 -11.56 -1.56
CA GLU A 490 20.83 -10.74 -0.85
C GLU A 490 20.32 -9.33 -0.51
N GLN A 491 19.36 -8.79 -1.26
CA GLN A 491 18.79 -7.42 -1.14
C GLN A 491 19.86 -6.31 -1.00
N LYS A 492 20.97 -6.42 -1.72
CA LYS A 492 22.08 -5.47 -1.67
C LYS A 492 22.05 -4.42 -2.77
N ARG A 493 21.11 -4.54 -3.70
CA ARG A 493 20.94 -3.62 -4.81
C ARG A 493 19.95 -2.51 -4.44
N HIS A 494 20.10 -1.35 -5.08
CA HIS A 494 19.31 -0.16 -4.77
C HIS A 494 19.06 0.65 -6.06
N ALA A 495 18.69 -0.03 -7.13
CA ALA A 495 18.38 0.63 -8.39
C ALA A 495 17.22 1.60 -8.25
N TYR A 496 17.29 2.74 -8.95
CA TYR A 496 16.23 3.75 -8.96
C TYR A 496 16.02 4.33 -10.37
N PRO A 497 14.81 4.83 -10.68
CA PRO A 497 14.48 5.31 -12.02
C PRO A 497 15.15 6.65 -12.34
N LEU A 498 15.69 6.79 -13.55
CA LEU A 498 16.32 8.04 -14.03
C LEU A 498 15.34 8.89 -14.86
N ASP A 499 14.51 8.26 -15.68
CA ASP A 499 13.61 8.93 -16.61
C ASP A 499 12.15 9.10 -16.10
N TRP A 500 11.90 8.89 -14.80
CA TRP A 500 10.58 8.97 -14.19
C TRP A 500 9.93 10.36 -14.23
N MET A 501 10.69 11.43 -14.49
CA MET A 501 10.14 12.76 -14.68
C MET A 501 9.34 12.91 -15.99
N ASN A 502 9.65 12.09 -16.98
CA ASN A 502 9.11 12.19 -18.34
C ASN A 502 8.46 10.87 -18.83
N ASN A 503 8.51 9.82 -18.03
CA ASN A 503 8.06 8.49 -18.41
C ASN A 503 7.29 7.85 -17.25
N THR A 504 6.04 7.49 -17.47
CA THR A 504 5.18 6.84 -16.47
C THR A 504 5.56 5.38 -16.19
N CYS A 505 6.32 4.75 -17.10
CA CYS A 505 6.93 3.45 -16.90
C CYS A 505 8.42 3.56 -17.25
N PRO A 506 9.26 4.03 -16.32
CA PRO A 506 10.66 4.32 -16.56
C PRO A 506 11.43 3.17 -17.19
N CYS A 507 12.18 3.49 -18.24
CA CYS A 507 12.99 2.54 -18.99
C CYS A 507 14.46 2.58 -18.57
N GLU A 508 14.92 3.69 -18.00
CA GLU A 508 16.31 3.87 -17.56
C GLU A 508 16.39 3.87 -16.03
N TRP A 509 17.25 3.00 -15.49
CA TRP A 509 17.43 2.85 -14.05
C TRP A 509 18.92 2.88 -13.72
N ARG A 510 19.29 3.41 -12.57
CA ARG A 510 20.66 3.43 -12.06
C ARG A 510 20.81 2.42 -10.93
N ASP A 511 21.79 1.51 -11.06
CA ASP A 511 22.20 0.56 -10.02
C ASP A 511 23.69 0.77 -9.73
N GLY A 512 24.02 1.58 -8.73
CA GLY A 512 25.39 2.06 -8.49
C GLY A 512 25.89 2.90 -9.67
N GLU A 513 26.96 2.44 -10.34
CA GLU A 513 27.51 3.10 -11.53
C GLU A 513 26.88 2.60 -12.85
N GLU A 514 26.15 1.49 -12.80
CA GLU A 514 25.52 0.88 -13.97
C GLU A 514 24.23 1.60 -14.35
N ILE A 515 24.00 1.82 -15.65
CA ILE A 515 22.71 2.28 -16.19
C ILE A 515 22.05 1.10 -16.88
N LEU A 516 20.94 0.67 -16.30
CA LEU A 516 20.10 -0.40 -16.81
C LEU A 516 19.06 0.16 -17.77
N ARG A 517 18.76 -0.57 -18.84
CA ARG A 517 17.75 -0.18 -19.82
C ARG A 517 16.78 -1.33 -20.06
N TYR A 518 15.50 -1.07 -19.77
CA TYR A 518 14.41 -2.02 -19.95
C TYR A 518 13.52 -1.61 -21.12
N ARG A 519 12.93 -2.60 -21.77
CA ARG A 519 11.99 -2.41 -22.89
C ARG A 519 10.64 -2.99 -22.49
N TRP A 520 9.75 -2.11 -22.05
CA TRP A 520 8.44 -2.51 -21.54
C TRP A 520 7.38 -2.73 -22.62
N HIS A 521 7.69 -2.50 -23.89
CA HIS A 521 6.76 -2.70 -25.00
C HIS A 521 6.96 -4.06 -25.63
N THR A 522 5.85 -4.72 -26.01
CA THR A 522 5.91 -5.99 -26.71
C THR A 522 6.58 -5.80 -28.09
N PRO A 523 7.50 -6.69 -28.50
CA PRO A 523 8.22 -6.56 -29.78
C PRO A 523 7.33 -6.64 -31.02
N VAL A 524 6.09 -7.09 -30.88
CA VAL A 524 5.19 -7.41 -32.02
C VAL A 524 4.76 -6.17 -32.80
N TYR A 525 4.79 -4.99 -32.20
CA TYR A 525 4.41 -3.74 -32.88
C TYR A 525 5.31 -2.59 -32.40
N PRO A 526 6.50 -2.39 -33.02
CA PRO A 526 7.34 -1.26 -32.69
C PRO A 526 6.59 0.05 -33.01
N GLY A 527 6.37 0.87 -32.00
CA GLY A 527 5.74 2.18 -32.11
C GLY A 527 4.25 2.27 -31.80
N PHE A 528 3.59 1.15 -31.45
CA PHE A 528 2.18 1.22 -31.05
C PHE A 528 1.98 0.70 -29.62
N VAL A 529 1.37 1.52 -28.77
CA VAL A 529 0.83 1.06 -27.48
C VAL A 529 -0.49 0.36 -27.77
N ARG A 530 -0.53 -0.95 -27.53
CA ARG A 530 -1.75 -1.74 -27.70
C ARG A 530 -2.79 -1.33 -26.66
N PRO A 531 -3.99 -0.87 -27.05
CA PRO A 531 -5.12 -0.82 -26.13
C PRO A 531 -5.42 -2.22 -25.58
N ILE A 532 -5.70 -2.31 -24.29
CA ILE A 532 -5.88 -3.58 -23.56
C ILE A 532 -6.97 -4.49 -24.18
N GLU A 533 -7.94 -3.90 -24.90
CA GLU A 533 -9.17 -4.58 -25.35
C GLU A 533 -9.17 -4.97 -26.83
N TRP A 534 -8.08 -4.75 -27.59
CA TRP A 534 -8.10 -5.06 -29.03
C TRP A 534 -7.49 -6.41 -29.32
N GLU A 535 -8.29 -7.32 -29.91
CA GLU A 535 -7.75 -8.50 -30.57
C GLU A 535 -6.93 -8.08 -31.80
N VAL A 536 -5.66 -8.42 -31.79
CA VAL A 536 -4.79 -8.21 -32.95
C VAL A 536 -5.04 -9.31 -33.95
N LYS A 537 -5.76 -9.02 -35.03
CA LYS A 537 -5.80 -9.88 -36.20
C LYS A 537 -4.61 -9.57 -37.10
N GLN A 538 -3.76 -10.56 -37.35
CA GLN A 538 -2.73 -10.41 -38.38
C GLN A 538 -3.38 -10.13 -39.71
N LEU A 539 -2.89 -9.09 -40.40
CA LEU A 539 -3.30 -8.86 -41.80
C LEU A 539 -2.80 -10.02 -42.68
N PRO A 540 -3.61 -10.55 -43.60
CA PRO A 540 -3.15 -11.58 -44.53
C PRO A 540 -1.96 -11.05 -45.35
N GLY A 541 -0.79 -11.69 -45.24
CA GLY A 541 0.39 -11.40 -46.08
C GLY A 541 1.52 -10.60 -45.41
N GLY A 542 1.56 -10.52 -44.05
CA GLY A 542 2.72 -9.97 -43.30
C GLY A 542 3.66 -11.07 -42.83
#